data_e0a9cac7c41f34e718b8ae5fed4c475c
#
_entry.id   e0a9cac7c41f34e718b8ae5fed4c475c
#
_cell.length_a   1.000
_cell.length_b   1.000
_cell.length_c   1.000
_cell.angle_alpha   90.00
_cell.angle_beta   90.00
_cell.angle_gamma   90.00
#
_symmetry.space_group_name_H-M   'P 1'
#
loop_
_entity.id
_entity.type
_entity.pdbx_description
1 polymer ?
#
loop_
_entity_poly.entity_id
_entity_poly.type
_entity_poly.pdbx_seq_one_letter_code
_entity_poly.pdbx_strand_id
1 'polypeptide(L)'
;SSNRVFGINIIDGQKTEGGWASPVKTGTLVYIIKCEDLDLTGSNYYIEILGKKRFRIDNLISPGIDKPAEYFPPDTPSMQAMMKKTSGEPLYFQAEVTYLDKIEDSVDLKDWNFMLGKLELRIIEIASNMGIEFENFTDFVISSGLKLDSANVQDLYTLASMCSLSLETQQSVLEAKSSIEIIEILQKEI
;
A
#
# COMPACT_ATOMS: atom_id res chain seq x y z
N SER A 1 -23.31 -12.39 2.02
CA SER A 1 -22.12 -11.90 1.29
C SER A 1 -21.27 -11.15 2.28
N SER A 2 -20.18 -11.76 2.75
CA SER A 2 -19.21 -11.08 3.60
C SER A 2 -18.61 -9.92 2.81
N ASN A 3 -18.64 -8.71 3.39
CA ASN A 3 -17.92 -7.56 2.85
C ASN A 3 -16.43 -7.91 2.84
N ARG A 4 -15.90 -8.19 1.66
CA ARG A 4 -14.47 -8.48 1.42
C ARG A 4 -13.68 -7.18 1.38
N VAL A 5 -13.80 -6.36 2.43
CA VAL A 5 -13.25 -5.01 2.51
C VAL A 5 -12.43 -4.88 3.78
N PHE A 6 -11.22 -4.33 3.65
CA PHE A 6 -10.37 -4.04 4.80
C PHE A 6 -9.44 -2.85 4.52
N GLY A 7 -8.85 -2.29 5.57
CA GLY A 7 -7.86 -1.24 5.46
C GLY A 7 -6.45 -1.81 5.38
N ILE A 8 -5.61 -1.23 4.54
CA ILE A 8 -4.17 -1.48 4.51
C ILE A 8 -3.46 -0.21 4.95
N ASN A 9 -2.56 -0.36 5.92
CA ASN A 9 -1.71 0.72 6.44
C ASN A 9 -0.26 0.23 6.53
N ILE A 10 0.65 1.17 6.44
CA ILE A 10 2.04 0.96 6.83
C ILE A 10 2.09 0.81 8.35
N ILE A 11 2.94 -0.05 8.87
CA ILE A 11 3.16 -0.23 10.30
C ILE A 11 4.39 0.60 10.71
N ASP A 12 4.22 1.48 11.69
CA ASP A 12 5.34 2.17 12.34
C ASP A 12 5.95 1.23 13.39
N GLY A 13 7.05 0.59 13.03
CA GLY A 13 7.75 -0.36 13.91
C GLY A 13 8.34 0.25 15.18
N GLN A 14 8.41 1.59 15.27
CA GLN A 14 8.92 2.29 16.46
C GLN A 14 7.81 2.68 17.44
N LYS A 15 6.56 2.70 16.99
CA LYS A 15 5.41 3.03 17.83
C LYS A 15 4.62 1.79 18.16
N THR A 16 4.20 1.71 19.42
CA THR A 16 3.34 0.62 19.87
C THR A 16 2.09 1.19 20.54
N GLU A 17 0.94 0.60 20.27
CA GLU A 17 -0.32 0.91 20.94
C GLU A 17 -0.89 -0.38 21.53
N GLY A 18 -1.16 -0.36 22.85
CA GLY A 18 -1.54 -1.58 23.57
C GLY A 18 -0.53 -2.73 23.43
N GLY A 19 0.74 -2.38 23.11
CA GLY A 19 1.81 -3.35 22.89
C GLY A 19 1.89 -3.94 21.50
N TRP A 20 1.04 -3.54 20.58
CA TRP A 20 1.08 -3.89 19.15
C TRP A 20 1.80 -2.80 18.35
N ALA A 21 2.46 -3.18 17.25
CA ALA A 21 3.00 -2.18 16.33
C ALA A 21 1.85 -1.31 15.79
N SER A 22 2.00 0.01 15.91
CA SER A 22 0.94 0.96 15.56
C SER A 22 0.88 1.17 14.04
N PRO A 23 -0.30 1.12 13.41
CA PRO A 23 -0.43 1.52 12.03
C PRO A 23 -0.23 3.03 11.87
N VAL A 24 0.35 3.45 10.76
CA VAL A 24 0.39 4.86 10.38
C VAL A 24 -1.03 5.35 10.13
N LYS A 25 -1.30 6.64 10.40
CA LYS A 25 -2.68 7.17 10.42
C LYS A 25 -3.40 7.10 9.09
N THR A 26 -2.70 7.22 7.96
CA THR A 26 -3.32 7.20 6.64
C THR A 26 -3.13 5.84 5.98
N GLY A 27 -4.19 5.34 5.41
CA GLY A 27 -4.21 4.04 4.75
C GLY A 27 -5.14 4.00 3.55
N THR A 28 -5.25 2.82 2.94
CA THR A 28 -6.10 2.56 1.79
C THR A 28 -7.13 1.49 2.10
N LEU A 29 -8.40 1.81 1.88
CA LEU A 29 -9.48 0.84 1.86
C LEU A 29 -9.37 0.01 0.59
N VAL A 30 -9.33 -1.30 0.75
CA VAL A 30 -9.19 -2.25 -0.35
C VAL A 30 -10.32 -3.26 -0.39
N TYR A 31 -10.59 -3.76 -1.58
CA TYR A 31 -11.53 -4.85 -1.83
C TYR A 31 -10.75 -6.09 -2.27
N ILE A 32 -11.09 -7.23 -1.75
CA ILE A 32 -10.60 -8.50 -2.27
C ILE A 32 -11.38 -8.80 -3.55
N ILE A 33 -10.68 -8.81 -4.69
CA ILE A 33 -11.27 -9.16 -6.00
C ILE A 33 -11.02 -10.63 -6.34
N LYS A 34 -9.96 -11.21 -5.80
CA LYS A 34 -9.64 -12.62 -5.97
C LYS A 34 -9.06 -13.19 -4.69
N CYS A 35 -9.40 -14.42 -4.37
CA CYS A 35 -8.84 -15.16 -3.24
C CYS A 35 -8.76 -16.64 -3.64
N GLU A 36 -7.56 -17.20 -3.66
CA GLU A 36 -7.29 -18.59 -4.01
C GLU A 36 -6.51 -19.25 -2.88
N ASP A 37 -6.94 -20.44 -2.49
CA ASP A 37 -6.21 -21.28 -1.54
C ASP A 37 -5.05 -21.96 -2.31
N LEU A 38 -3.81 -21.71 -1.90
CA LEU A 38 -2.61 -22.17 -2.60
C LEU A 38 -2.25 -23.62 -2.25
N ASP A 39 -2.68 -24.12 -1.11
CA ASP A 39 -2.23 -25.41 -0.59
C ASP A 39 -3.38 -26.34 -0.16
N LEU A 40 -4.63 -25.96 -0.40
CA LEU A 40 -5.85 -26.69 -0.04
C LEU A 40 -6.00 -26.97 1.47
N THR A 41 -5.14 -26.37 2.30
CA THR A 41 -5.18 -26.52 3.76
C THR A 41 -5.93 -25.39 4.45
N GLY A 42 -6.21 -24.30 3.71
CA GLY A 42 -6.77 -23.07 4.26
C GLY A 42 -5.76 -22.26 5.09
N SER A 43 -4.46 -22.52 4.89
CA SER A 43 -3.38 -21.82 5.60
C SER A 43 -2.71 -20.75 4.76
N ASN A 44 -2.65 -20.93 3.43
CA ASN A 44 -1.98 -20.02 2.51
C ASN A 44 -2.91 -19.60 1.38
N TYR A 45 -3.13 -18.30 1.27
CA TYR A 45 -4.01 -17.71 0.26
C TYR A 45 -3.26 -16.76 -0.65
N TYR A 46 -3.52 -16.85 -1.95
CA TYR A 46 -3.27 -15.75 -2.88
C TYR A 46 -4.45 -14.80 -2.85
N ILE A 47 -4.19 -13.54 -2.55
CA ILE A 47 -5.22 -12.52 -2.47
C ILE A 47 -4.86 -11.40 -3.45
N GLU A 48 -5.77 -11.12 -4.38
CA GLU A 48 -5.71 -9.95 -5.24
C GLU A 48 -6.66 -8.89 -4.70
N ILE A 49 -6.15 -7.68 -4.54
CA ILE A 49 -6.87 -6.57 -3.92
C ILE A 49 -6.93 -5.36 -4.85
N LEU A 50 -8.00 -4.59 -4.71
CA LEU A 50 -8.20 -3.33 -5.43
C LEU A 50 -8.37 -2.18 -4.43
N GLY A 51 -7.47 -1.20 -4.49
CA GLY A 51 -7.58 0.04 -3.73
C GLY A 51 -8.80 0.86 -4.18
N LYS A 52 -9.54 1.42 -3.23
CA LYS A 52 -10.76 2.17 -3.51
C LYS A 52 -10.75 3.58 -2.97
N LYS A 53 -10.39 3.76 -1.73
CA LYS A 53 -10.41 5.05 -1.05
C LYS A 53 -9.25 5.16 -0.08
N ARG A 54 -8.69 6.34 0.04
CA ARG A 54 -7.80 6.68 1.12
C ARG A 54 -8.62 7.02 2.36
N PHE A 55 -8.09 6.71 3.52
CA PHE A 55 -8.71 7.07 4.80
C PHE A 55 -7.65 7.51 5.80
N ARG A 56 -8.10 8.24 6.82
CA ARG A 56 -7.33 8.55 8.02
C ARG A 56 -7.96 7.84 9.21
N ILE A 57 -7.15 7.22 10.04
CA ILE A 57 -7.59 6.64 11.31
C ILE A 57 -7.81 7.77 12.30
N ASP A 58 -9.02 7.87 12.82
CA ASP A 58 -9.41 8.82 13.87
C ASP A 58 -9.27 8.18 15.25
N ASN A 59 -9.70 6.93 15.37
CA ASN A 59 -9.59 6.13 16.59
C ASN A 59 -9.23 4.68 16.24
N LEU A 60 -8.19 4.14 16.87
CA LEU A 60 -7.77 2.75 16.69
C LEU A 60 -8.33 1.91 17.83
N ILE A 61 -8.96 0.81 17.48
CA ILE A 61 -9.53 -0.17 18.42
C ILE A 61 -8.63 -1.40 18.39
N SER A 62 -7.99 -1.67 19.51
CA SER A 62 -7.09 -2.82 19.66
C SER A 62 -7.82 -4.15 19.47
N PRO A 63 -7.12 -5.20 19.04
CA PRO A 63 -7.67 -6.55 19.03
C PRO A 63 -8.14 -6.98 20.43
N GLY A 64 -9.19 -7.81 20.48
CA GLY A 64 -9.73 -8.36 21.73
C GLY A 64 -8.84 -9.42 22.41
N ILE A 65 -7.55 -9.42 22.11
CA ILE A 65 -6.54 -10.29 22.74
C ILE A 65 -5.45 -9.46 23.39
N ASP A 66 -5.04 -9.87 24.57
CA ASP A 66 -3.84 -9.32 25.19
C ASP A 66 -2.63 -9.53 24.26
N LYS A 67 -1.75 -8.53 24.24
CA LYS A 67 -0.51 -8.66 23.49
C LYS A 67 0.16 -9.99 23.79
N PRO A 68 0.51 -10.76 22.77
CA PRO A 68 1.35 -11.90 22.99
C PRO A 68 2.69 -11.44 23.57
N ALA A 69 3.08 -12.04 24.67
CA ALA A 69 4.26 -11.65 25.46
C ALA A 69 5.51 -11.82 24.66
N GLU A 70 5.80 -12.25 23.67
CA GLU A 70 6.98 -12.40 22.82
C GLU A 70 6.65 -13.34 21.64
N TYR A 71 6.88 -12.84 20.45
CA TYR A 71 6.92 -13.59 19.21
C TYR A 71 5.85 -14.70 19.06
N PHE A 72 4.84 -14.46 18.22
CA PHE A 72 4.00 -15.52 17.67
C PHE A 72 4.76 -16.26 16.57
N PRO A 73 5.19 -17.48 16.80
CA PRO A 73 5.25 -18.38 15.68
C PRO A 73 3.81 -18.57 15.19
N PRO A 74 3.54 -18.54 13.88
CA PRO A 74 2.22 -18.85 13.35
C PRO A 74 1.94 -20.35 13.50
N ASP A 75 1.82 -20.82 14.74
CA ASP A 75 1.34 -22.18 14.95
C ASP A 75 -0.19 -22.11 15.09
N THR A 76 -0.85 -22.73 14.17
CA THR A 76 -2.31 -22.83 14.08
C THR A 76 -3.00 -23.24 15.42
N PRO A 77 -2.45 -24.12 16.27
CA PRO A 77 -3.03 -24.46 17.56
C PRO A 77 -3.09 -23.31 18.55
N SER A 78 -2.04 -22.48 18.61
CA SER A 78 -1.99 -21.30 19.50
C SER A 78 -3.00 -20.24 19.08
N MET A 79 -3.13 -19.96 17.78
CA MET A 79 -4.17 -19.08 17.26
C MET A 79 -5.57 -19.59 17.58
N GLN A 80 -5.86 -20.87 17.40
CA GLN A 80 -7.16 -21.47 17.74
C GLN A 80 -7.47 -21.40 19.23
N ALA A 81 -6.47 -21.62 20.09
CA ALA A 81 -6.62 -21.50 21.54
C ALA A 81 -6.92 -20.05 21.96
N MET A 82 -6.33 -19.06 21.28
CA MET A 82 -6.59 -17.65 21.51
C MET A 82 -7.98 -17.24 21.03
N MET A 83 -8.41 -17.69 19.86
CA MET A 83 -9.78 -17.46 19.35
C MET A 83 -10.84 -17.95 20.34
N LYS A 84 -10.58 -19.04 21.08
CA LYS A 84 -11.48 -19.54 22.11
C LYS A 84 -11.49 -18.67 23.37
N LYS A 85 -10.43 -17.93 23.66
CA LYS A 85 -10.34 -17.05 24.84
C LYS A 85 -10.98 -15.67 24.62
N THR A 86 -11.10 -15.22 23.38
CA THR A 86 -11.51 -13.84 23.06
C THR A 86 -13.02 -13.61 23.08
N SER A 87 -13.83 -14.56 23.53
CA SER A 87 -15.29 -14.38 23.68
C SER A 87 -16.01 -13.82 22.44
N GLY A 88 -15.44 -14.02 21.24
CA GLY A 88 -15.98 -13.52 19.99
C GLY A 88 -15.49 -12.11 19.58
N GLU A 89 -14.60 -11.50 20.34
CA GLU A 89 -13.97 -10.23 19.93
C GLU A 89 -13.01 -10.45 18.73
N PRO A 90 -12.90 -9.45 17.83
CA PRO A 90 -12.02 -9.56 16.67
C PRO A 90 -10.55 -9.73 17.06
N LEU A 91 -9.82 -10.59 16.33
CA LEU A 91 -8.36 -10.78 16.48
C LEU A 91 -7.53 -9.82 15.68
N TYR A 92 -8.13 -8.78 15.12
CA TYR A 92 -7.50 -7.78 14.28
C TYR A 92 -7.86 -6.39 14.76
N PHE A 93 -7.04 -5.42 14.41
CA PHE A 93 -7.36 -4.03 14.66
C PHE A 93 -8.63 -3.62 13.92
N GLN A 94 -9.45 -2.85 14.61
CA GLN A 94 -10.55 -2.09 14.02
C GLN A 94 -10.23 -0.61 14.11
N ALA A 95 -10.86 0.21 13.29
CA ALA A 95 -10.66 1.64 13.35
C ALA A 95 -11.93 2.41 12.96
N GLU A 96 -12.15 3.52 13.65
CA GLU A 96 -13.00 4.59 13.15
C GLU A 96 -12.18 5.44 12.21
N VAL A 97 -12.70 5.72 11.02
CA VAL A 97 -11.95 6.37 9.97
C VAL A 97 -12.73 7.50 9.30
N THR A 98 -12.02 8.55 8.93
CA THR A 98 -12.50 9.58 8.01
C THR A 98 -11.95 9.30 6.61
N TYR A 99 -12.81 9.18 5.62
CA TYR A 99 -12.37 9.06 4.24
C TYR A 99 -11.80 10.38 3.73
N LEU A 100 -10.66 10.28 3.05
CA LEU A 100 -10.06 11.43 2.39
C LEU A 100 -10.72 11.67 1.03
N ASP A 101 -10.77 12.93 0.65
CA ASP A 101 -11.31 13.32 -0.64
C ASP A 101 -10.50 12.71 -1.79
N LYS A 102 -11.21 12.39 -2.87
CA LYS A 102 -10.57 11.96 -4.09
C LYS A 102 -9.88 13.16 -4.72
N ILE A 103 -8.62 12.98 -5.10
CA ILE A 103 -7.92 13.98 -5.91
C ILE A 103 -8.46 13.84 -7.34
N GLU A 104 -9.08 14.91 -7.85
CA GLU A 104 -9.69 14.94 -9.18
C GLU A 104 -8.96 15.87 -10.15
N ASP A 105 -7.82 16.42 -9.71
CA ASP A 105 -6.99 17.30 -10.50
C ASP A 105 -6.48 16.59 -11.76
N SER A 106 -6.35 17.35 -12.84
CA SER A 106 -5.60 16.89 -14.01
C SER A 106 -4.11 16.92 -13.75
N VAL A 107 -3.39 15.99 -14.33
CA VAL A 107 -1.93 15.99 -14.35
C VAL A 107 -1.47 16.71 -15.60
N ASP A 108 -0.60 17.73 -15.45
CA ASP A 108 -0.04 18.44 -16.61
C ASP A 108 0.88 17.50 -17.39
N LEU A 109 0.74 17.50 -18.71
CA LEU A 109 1.51 16.61 -19.59
C LEU A 109 3.03 16.92 -19.55
N LYS A 110 3.41 18.17 -19.29
CA LYS A 110 4.83 18.53 -19.17
C LYS A 110 5.42 17.93 -17.90
N ASP A 111 4.70 18.00 -16.78
CA ASP A 111 5.13 17.42 -15.51
C ASP A 111 5.15 15.89 -15.62
N TRP A 112 4.16 15.30 -16.27
CA TRP A 112 4.13 13.86 -16.53
C TRP A 112 5.33 13.39 -17.34
N ASN A 113 5.61 14.03 -18.47
CA ASN A 113 6.77 13.71 -19.32
C ASN A 113 8.09 13.89 -18.59
N PHE A 114 8.20 14.91 -17.73
CA PHE A 114 9.37 15.10 -16.89
C PHE A 114 9.56 13.93 -15.91
N MET A 115 8.48 13.47 -15.27
CA MET A 115 8.52 12.33 -14.34
C MET A 115 8.87 11.02 -15.04
N LEU A 116 8.30 10.77 -16.23
CA LEU A 116 8.65 9.60 -17.05
C LEU A 116 10.13 9.62 -17.46
N GLY A 117 10.66 10.78 -17.86
CA GLY A 117 12.09 10.92 -18.18
C GLY A 117 13.00 10.63 -16.99
N LYS A 118 12.62 11.05 -15.79
CA LYS A 118 13.35 10.73 -14.57
C LYS A 118 13.29 9.22 -14.26
N LEU A 119 12.12 8.60 -14.39
CA LEU A 119 11.95 7.15 -14.21
C LEU A 119 12.83 6.39 -15.21
N GLU A 120 12.88 6.81 -16.47
CA GLU A 120 13.72 6.18 -17.49
C GLU A 120 15.19 6.19 -17.09
N LEU A 121 15.71 7.35 -16.69
CA LEU A 121 17.10 7.47 -16.23
C LEU A 121 17.39 6.57 -15.03
N ARG A 122 16.45 6.48 -14.09
CA ARG A 122 16.59 5.63 -12.91
C ARG A 122 16.62 4.14 -13.27
N ILE A 123 15.76 3.72 -14.17
CA ILE A 123 15.72 2.31 -14.63
C ILE A 123 17.01 1.96 -15.39
N ILE A 124 17.49 2.85 -16.26
CA ILE A 124 18.76 2.65 -16.98
C ILE A 124 19.93 2.52 -16.00
N GLU A 125 19.98 3.37 -14.97
CA GLU A 125 20.99 3.29 -13.92
C GLU A 125 20.96 1.93 -13.18
N ILE A 126 19.77 1.50 -12.76
CA ILE A 126 19.59 0.22 -12.06
C ILE A 126 19.99 -0.95 -12.98
N ALA A 127 19.50 -0.98 -14.20
CA ALA A 127 19.82 -2.01 -15.18
C ALA A 127 21.34 -2.09 -15.44
N SER A 128 21.99 -0.94 -15.62
CA SER A 128 23.44 -0.85 -15.81
C SER A 128 24.22 -1.42 -14.61
N ASN A 129 23.80 -1.09 -13.38
CA ASN A 129 24.42 -1.60 -12.16
C ASN A 129 24.23 -3.13 -12.01
N MET A 130 23.19 -3.69 -12.60
CA MET A 130 22.92 -5.13 -12.62
C MET A 130 23.57 -5.85 -13.82
N GLY A 131 24.20 -5.13 -14.72
CA GLY A 131 24.77 -5.67 -15.97
C GLY A 131 23.69 -6.12 -16.97
N ILE A 132 22.50 -5.53 -16.90
CA ILE A 132 21.35 -5.85 -17.77
C ILE A 132 21.22 -4.71 -18.79
N GLU A 133 21.07 -5.07 -20.08
CA GLU A 133 20.74 -4.12 -21.11
C GLU A 133 19.24 -3.81 -21.08
N PHE A 134 18.89 -2.54 -20.94
CA PHE A 134 17.50 -2.09 -20.94
C PHE A 134 17.13 -1.55 -22.32
N GLU A 135 16.34 -2.32 -23.07
CA GLU A 135 16.16 -2.08 -24.49
C GLU A 135 15.03 -1.10 -24.84
N ASN A 136 13.93 -1.05 -24.09
CA ASN A 136 12.74 -0.28 -24.50
C ASN A 136 11.93 0.27 -23.33
N PHE A 137 12.11 1.55 -23.04
CA PHE A 137 11.35 2.25 -21.98
C PHE A 137 9.85 2.37 -22.32
N THR A 138 9.50 2.60 -23.57
CA THR A 138 8.10 2.71 -24.00
C THR A 138 7.32 1.43 -23.71
N ASP A 139 7.86 0.28 -24.06
CA ASP A 139 7.21 -1.01 -23.78
C ASP A 139 7.09 -1.27 -22.28
N PHE A 140 8.10 -0.88 -21.50
CA PHE A 140 8.07 -0.96 -20.05
C PHE A 140 6.93 -0.12 -19.46
N VAL A 141 6.79 1.14 -19.87
CA VAL A 141 5.73 2.05 -19.42
C VAL A 141 4.35 1.48 -19.75
N ILE A 142 4.15 1.04 -21.00
CA ILE A 142 2.87 0.46 -21.46
C ILE A 142 2.53 -0.83 -20.70
N SER A 143 3.50 -1.74 -20.53
CA SER A 143 3.30 -3.00 -19.80
C SER A 143 3.00 -2.77 -18.31
N SER A 144 3.46 -1.66 -17.76
CA SER A 144 3.14 -1.22 -16.39
C SER A 144 1.76 -0.58 -16.25
N GLY A 145 1.00 -0.46 -17.34
CA GLY A 145 -0.33 0.13 -17.36
C GLY A 145 -0.35 1.67 -17.38
N LEU A 146 0.82 2.30 -17.52
CA LEU A 146 0.95 3.76 -17.66
C LEU A 146 0.73 4.18 -19.11
N LYS A 147 0.40 5.47 -19.31
CA LYS A 147 0.25 6.08 -20.63
C LYS A 147 1.37 7.09 -20.87
N LEU A 148 1.78 7.24 -22.11
CA LEU A 148 2.83 8.17 -22.52
C LEU A 148 2.29 9.59 -22.75
N ASP A 149 1.06 9.70 -23.24
CA ASP A 149 0.47 10.92 -23.78
C ASP A 149 -0.58 11.57 -22.89
N SER A 150 -0.88 10.95 -21.77
CA SER A 150 -1.83 11.44 -20.79
C SER A 150 -1.59 10.82 -19.43
N ALA A 151 -1.92 11.52 -18.37
CA ALA A 151 -1.88 10.99 -17.03
C ALA A 151 -3.04 11.49 -16.18
N ASN A 152 -3.37 10.71 -15.19
CA ASN A 152 -4.27 11.05 -14.12
C ASN A 152 -3.62 10.73 -12.76
N VAL A 153 -4.29 11.06 -11.68
CA VAL A 153 -3.75 10.83 -10.33
C VAL A 153 -3.47 9.34 -10.04
N GLN A 154 -4.23 8.41 -10.64
CA GLN A 154 -3.97 6.98 -10.50
C GLN A 154 -2.64 6.59 -11.15
N ASP A 155 -2.29 7.21 -12.27
CA ASP A 155 -1.01 6.99 -12.95
C ASP A 155 0.16 7.47 -12.07
N LEU A 156 0.00 8.57 -11.31
CA LEU A 156 0.99 9.02 -10.33
C LEU A 156 1.18 8.01 -9.18
N TYR A 157 0.12 7.40 -8.68
CA TYR A 157 0.24 6.33 -7.67
C TYR A 157 0.92 5.07 -8.25
N THR A 158 0.63 4.73 -9.50
CA THR A 158 1.30 3.61 -10.18
C THR A 158 2.78 3.92 -10.34
N LEU A 159 3.14 5.11 -10.80
CA LEU A 159 4.53 5.57 -10.89
C LEU A 159 5.23 5.50 -9.52
N ALA A 160 4.59 6.00 -8.46
CA ALA A 160 5.11 5.96 -7.10
C ALA A 160 5.42 4.52 -6.66
N SER A 161 4.57 3.56 -7.00
CA SER A 161 4.79 2.15 -6.66
C SER A 161 5.99 1.51 -7.34
N MET A 162 6.44 2.07 -8.46
CA MET A 162 7.60 1.60 -9.23
C MET A 162 8.93 2.18 -8.74
N CYS A 163 8.90 3.26 -7.95
CA CYS A 163 10.09 4.05 -7.62
C CYS A 163 10.82 3.59 -6.35
N SER A 164 10.48 2.46 -5.75
CA SER A 164 11.13 1.94 -4.51
C SER A 164 11.27 3.01 -3.42
N LEU A 165 10.22 3.80 -3.21
CA LEU A 165 10.21 4.92 -2.27
C LEU A 165 10.35 4.46 -0.82
N SER A 166 10.91 5.31 0.05
CA SER A 166 10.90 5.08 1.49
C SER A 166 9.46 4.99 2.03
N LEU A 167 9.27 4.36 3.18
CA LEU A 167 7.95 4.26 3.80
C LEU A 167 7.36 5.63 4.13
N GLU A 168 8.20 6.59 4.54
CA GLU A 168 7.82 7.96 4.82
C GLU A 168 7.35 8.67 3.54
N THR A 169 8.04 8.45 2.44
CA THR A 169 7.67 9.02 1.15
C THR A 169 6.38 8.41 0.61
N GLN A 170 6.22 7.09 0.71
CA GLN A 170 4.96 6.42 0.35
C GLN A 170 3.79 6.97 1.17
N GLN A 171 4.00 7.20 2.46
CA GLN A 171 3.00 7.79 3.34
C GLN A 171 2.67 9.22 2.92
N SER A 172 3.67 10.03 2.60
CA SER A 172 3.48 11.41 2.11
C SER A 172 2.69 11.46 0.82
N VAL A 173 2.94 10.54 -0.12
CA VAL A 173 2.17 10.39 -1.36
C VAL A 173 0.69 10.05 -1.06
N LEU A 174 0.43 9.17 -0.09
CA LEU A 174 -0.95 8.84 0.31
C LEU A 174 -1.67 10.01 0.99
N GLU A 175 -0.95 10.88 1.67
CA GLU A 175 -1.50 12.04 2.39
C GLU A 175 -1.68 13.28 1.51
N ALA A 176 -1.09 13.30 0.34
CA ALA A 176 -1.17 14.42 -0.59
C ALA A 176 -2.63 14.77 -0.94
N LYS A 177 -2.89 16.07 -1.10
CA LYS A 177 -4.23 16.61 -1.36
C LYS A 177 -4.46 16.99 -2.82
N SER A 178 -3.37 17.06 -3.61
CA SER A 178 -3.41 17.41 -5.03
C SER A 178 -2.41 16.59 -5.84
N SER A 179 -2.61 16.55 -7.15
CA SER A 179 -1.67 15.94 -8.09
C SER A 179 -0.31 16.65 -8.06
N ILE A 180 -0.31 17.96 -7.86
CA ILE A 180 0.91 18.77 -7.75
C ILE A 180 1.74 18.36 -6.55
N GLU A 181 1.13 18.19 -5.38
CA GLU A 181 1.85 17.71 -4.19
C GLU A 181 2.48 16.33 -4.41
N ILE A 182 1.79 15.41 -5.07
CA ILE A 182 2.34 14.10 -5.41
C ILE A 182 3.56 14.25 -6.30
N ILE A 183 3.47 15.08 -7.35
CA ILE A 183 4.56 15.34 -8.28
C ILE A 183 5.77 15.94 -7.56
N GLU A 184 5.56 16.93 -6.69
CA GLU A 184 6.63 17.54 -5.90
C GLU A 184 7.34 16.56 -4.97
N ILE A 185 6.60 15.62 -4.39
CA ILE A 185 7.17 14.55 -3.56
C ILE A 185 8.01 13.62 -4.43
N LEU A 186 7.47 13.13 -5.54
CA LEU A 186 8.14 12.21 -6.43
C LEU A 186 9.39 12.82 -7.09
N GLN A 187 9.36 14.10 -7.45
CA GLN A 187 10.51 14.80 -8.04
C GLN A 187 11.74 14.86 -7.14
N LYS A 188 11.56 14.77 -5.83
CA LYS A 188 12.66 14.78 -4.85
C LYS A 188 13.30 13.40 -4.66
N GLU A 189 12.58 12.35 -4.99
CA GLU A 189 12.95 10.96 -4.70
C GLU A 189 13.42 10.18 -5.95
N ILE A 190 13.01 10.62 -7.13
CA ILE A 190 13.40 10.08 -8.42
C ILE A 190 14.48 10.95 -9.04
#